data_c11b04677691801da1eb206a6100e3d5
#
_entry.id   c11b04677691801da1eb206a6100e3d5
#
_cell.length_a   1.000
_cell.length_b   1.000
_cell.length_c   1.000
_cell.angle_alpha   90.00
_cell.angle_beta   90.00
_cell.angle_gamma   90.00
#
_symmetry.space_group_name_H-M   'P 1'
#
loop_
_entity.id
_entity.type
_entity.pdbx_description
1 polymer ?
#
loop_
_entity_poly.entity_id
_entity_poly.type
_entity_poly.pdbx_seq_one_letter_code
_entity_poly.pdbx_strand_id
1 'polypeptide(L)'
;EAAHNLYIDENGIAYIFGASNPPGISAPPNGAIFLDLNADPINPTYLGNWNEHYIHDGMVRNDTLWAACVYYGSAFCIDVSDKSSPNTITSVNTPNSFTHNVWLSDDGNHIFTTDEQGNAYITAYNIDDIYNIYEVDRIQSNPGSNSIPHNAHVDGNFLITSYYTNGTVVHDITYPDNMVEVGYYDSYLGSGWGFDGCWGTYPYLPSGNIISSDINSGSSGGGKLFIYNREFQQACYLEGYITDQSNGNQIANANISILNTNFITLSNLNGYYQISALDSGSYQVVCSAFGYANDTSTILLNNGVISNLDISLDPTCSFPKPDSLYVYDIIDSRVKIGWKNMNSSECRVLKYFVRFREVGTPNWITRSAGAGSGLCNFGLNTTTKQLINLSPGTTYEIKMKAFYCGGGSSGYSSPIQFTTSDTCPSMIGLTATTFNFQPGKVRFDWDLFDPYIFARVKYRVDTSGSLWQNVGGFGIYYPLSSINAFGLLSGVSYRGHGRLFCDSNITAYRSPSWTNPPIFWSQPNPPIKLGSNSDLYNFNITPNPSNGNFNIEYNLDFQTDLVIKIFNTIGEKVYENTCRSCTGELNLSYNLKELESSVYFVSIDNGKTIKTK
;
A
#
# COMPACT_ATOMS: atom_id res chain seq x y z
N GLU A 1 -48.29 -2.02 4.73
CA GLU A 1 -46.97 -1.40 4.53
C GLU A 1 -45.94 -2.20 5.28
N ALA A 2 -44.75 -2.40 4.70
CA ALA A 2 -43.71 -3.21 5.30
C ALA A 2 -42.77 -2.31 6.14
N ALA A 3 -42.47 -2.75 7.35
CA ALA A 3 -41.37 -2.24 8.14
C ALA A 3 -40.30 -3.34 8.25
N HIS A 4 -39.07 -2.96 8.49
CA HIS A 4 -38.00 -3.96 8.66
C HIS A 4 -37.97 -4.49 10.09
N ASN A 5 -37.88 -3.59 11.08
CA ASN A 5 -37.82 -3.97 12.50
C ASN A 5 -38.64 -3.00 13.38
N LEU A 6 -38.80 -3.36 14.64
CA LEU A 6 -39.57 -2.62 15.63
C LEU A 6 -38.88 -2.71 16.99
N TYR A 7 -38.76 -1.58 17.67
CA TYR A 7 -38.38 -1.51 19.09
C TYR A 7 -39.46 -0.76 19.89
N ILE A 8 -39.74 -1.20 21.10
CA ILE A 8 -40.61 -0.48 22.04
C ILE A 8 -39.79 -0.13 23.27
N ASP A 9 -39.72 1.16 23.58
CA ASP A 9 -38.94 1.62 24.72
C ASP A 9 -39.69 1.46 26.09
N GLU A 10 -38.99 1.77 27.16
CA GLU A 10 -39.51 1.71 28.54
C GLU A 10 -40.68 2.67 28.78
N ASN A 11 -40.88 3.66 27.94
CA ASN A 11 -41.94 4.65 28.00
C ASN A 11 -43.16 4.28 27.15
N GLY A 12 -43.15 3.10 26.50
CA GLY A 12 -44.26 2.63 25.67
C GLY A 12 -44.32 3.34 24.29
N ILE A 13 -43.20 3.85 23.84
CA ILE A 13 -43.07 4.42 22.51
C ILE A 13 -42.52 3.34 21.55
N ALA A 14 -43.21 3.12 20.42
CA ALA A 14 -42.76 2.23 19.39
C ALA A 14 -41.93 3.01 18.34
N TYR A 15 -40.79 2.45 17.99
CA TYR A 15 -39.88 2.93 16.96
C TYR A 15 -39.90 1.93 15.82
N ILE A 16 -40.46 2.33 14.67
CA ILE A 16 -40.63 1.47 13.49
C ILE A 16 -39.49 1.76 12.53
N PHE A 17 -38.59 0.81 12.32
CA PHE A 17 -37.40 0.96 11.47
C PHE A 17 -37.65 0.49 10.05
N GLY A 18 -37.07 1.19 9.08
CA GLY A 18 -37.08 0.81 7.68
C GLY A 18 -38.46 0.79 7.04
N ALA A 19 -39.45 1.47 7.62
CA ALA A 19 -40.79 1.50 7.10
C ALA A 19 -40.90 2.37 5.84
N SER A 20 -41.61 1.89 4.82
CA SER A 20 -42.06 2.72 3.71
C SER A 20 -43.13 3.72 4.19
N ASN A 21 -43.06 4.95 3.66
CA ASN A 21 -43.98 6.00 4.05
C ASN A 21 -45.45 5.59 3.90
N PRO A 22 -46.31 5.95 4.87
CA PRO A 22 -47.76 5.88 4.69
C PRO A 22 -48.22 6.72 3.49
N PRO A 23 -49.27 6.32 2.79
CA PRO A 23 -49.83 7.12 1.72
C PRO A 23 -50.16 8.55 2.16
N GLY A 24 -49.60 9.54 1.49
CA GLY A 24 -49.81 10.96 1.75
C GLY A 24 -48.75 11.69 2.60
N ILE A 25 -47.72 11.00 3.05
CA ILE A 25 -46.55 11.62 3.73
C ILE A 25 -45.38 11.76 2.73
N SER A 26 -44.98 12.99 2.44
CA SER A 26 -43.87 13.32 1.55
C SER A 26 -42.57 13.45 2.35
N ALA A 27 -42.16 12.42 3.08
CA ALA A 27 -40.83 12.39 3.72
C ALA A 27 -39.93 11.38 3.00
N PRO A 28 -38.59 11.54 2.99
CA PRO A 28 -37.73 10.48 2.50
C PRO A 28 -38.03 9.21 3.31
N PRO A 29 -38.20 8.06 2.66
CA PRO A 29 -38.53 6.82 3.34
C PRO A 29 -37.36 6.28 4.12
N ASN A 30 -37.65 5.44 5.14
CA ASN A 30 -36.78 4.39 5.63
C ASN A 30 -35.93 4.68 6.89
N GLY A 31 -36.14 5.79 7.58
CA GLY A 31 -35.57 6.02 8.91
C GLY A 31 -36.36 5.32 10.02
N ALA A 32 -36.69 6.04 11.10
CA ALA A 32 -37.56 5.57 12.18
C ALA A 32 -38.84 6.39 12.26
N ILE A 33 -39.97 5.72 12.50
CA ILE A 33 -41.26 6.36 12.82
C ILE A 33 -41.57 6.13 14.29
N PHE A 34 -41.98 7.17 15.01
CA PHE A 34 -42.27 7.13 16.44
C PHE A 34 -43.78 7.15 16.70
N LEU A 35 -44.26 6.15 17.45
CA LEU A 35 -45.69 5.96 17.76
C LEU A 35 -45.88 5.80 19.27
N ASP A 36 -46.79 6.56 19.85
CA ASP A 36 -47.18 6.40 21.25
C ASP A 36 -48.26 5.29 21.37
N LEU A 37 -47.95 4.25 22.13
CA LEU A 37 -48.81 3.11 22.42
C LEU A 37 -49.63 3.24 23.71
N ASN A 38 -49.33 4.24 24.54
CA ASN A 38 -49.88 4.32 25.92
C ASN A 38 -51.38 4.55 25.96
N ALA A 39 -51.90 5.40 25.08
CA ALA A 39 -53.34 5.73 25.09
C ALA A 39 -54.20 4.66 24.41
N ASP A 40 -53.76 4.19 23.24
CA ASP A 40 -54.43 3.13 22.48
C ASP A 40 -53.42 2.39 21.60
N PRO A 41 -52.97 1.19 22.02
CA PRO A 41 -51.96 0.46 21.27
C PRO A 41 -52.50 -0.12 19.92
N ILE A 42 -53.82 -0.12 19.72
CA ILE A 42 -54.43 -0.55 18.44
C ILE A 42 -54.46 0.60 17.43
N ASN A 43 -54.61 1.84 17.94
CA ASN A 43 -54.59 3.06 17.12
C ASN A 43 -53.52 4.04 17.67
N PRO A 44 -52.25 3.73 17.54
CA PRO A 44 -51.16 4.49 18.16
C PRO A 44 -51.08 5.91 17.58
N THR A 45 -50.71 6.85 18.47
CA THR A 45 -50.54 8.25 18.06
C THR A 45 -49.19 8.47 17.41
N TYR A 46 -49.16 9.06 16.21
CA TYR A 46 -47.89 9.47 15.58
C TYR A 46 -47.26 10.65 16.33
N LEU A 47 -46.01 10.52 16.70
CA LEU A 47 -45.22 11.54 17.44
C LEU A 47 -44.22 12.27 16.54
N GLY A 48 -43.64 11.58 15.58
CA GLY A 48 -42.62 12.11 14.71
C GLY A 48 -41.81 11.03 14.01
N ASN A 49 -40.75 11.43 13.35
CA ASN A 49 -39.87 10.51 12.66
C ASN A 49 -38.45 11.09 12.52
N TRP A 50 -37.47 10.22 12.44
CA TRP A 50 -36.13 10.53 11.97
C TRP A 50 -35.91 9.87 10.61
N ASN A 51 -35.34 10.56 9.62
CA ASN A 51 -35.28 10.10 8.23
C ASN A 51 -34.03 10.53 7.46
N GLU A 52 -32.94 10.82 8.14
CA GLU A 52 -31.68 11.18 7.47
C GLU A 52 -31.09 9.99 6.69
N HIS A 53 -31.18 8.77 7.25
CA HIS A 53 -30.70 7.54 6.64
C HIS A 53 -31.69 6.40 6.84
N TYR A 54 -31.54 5.34 6.02
CA TYR A 54 -32.23 4.08 6.25
C TYR A 54 -31.74 3.42 7.53
N ILE A 55 -32.66 3.14 8.46
CA ILE A 55 -32.38 2.36 9.66
C ILE A 55 -32.82 0.92 9.42
N HIS A 56 -31.89 -0.02 9.54
CA HIS A 56 -32.18 -1.43 9.41
C HIS A 56 -32.68 -2.02 10.73
N ASP A 57 -31.95 -1.74 11.80
CA ASP A 57 -32.25 -2.16 13.17
C ASP A 57 -31.79 -1.09 14.16
N GLY A 58 -32.22 -1.21 15.41
CA GLY A 58 -31.80 -0.28 16.46
C GLY A 58 -32.49 -0.54 17.79
N MET A 59 -32.04 0.18 18.82
CA MET A 59 -32.66 0.18 20.13
C MET A 59 -32.70 1.58 20.72
N VAL A 60 -33.62 1.78 21.66
CA VAL A 60 -33.79 3.05 22.36
C VAL A 60 -33.70 2.82 23.86
N ARG A 61 -32.97 3.67 24.54
CA ARG A 61 -32.91 3.72 26.00
C ARG A 61 -32.66 5.16 26.44
N ASN A 62 -33.40 5.62 27.46
CA ASN A 62 -33.27 6.98 28.01
C ASN A 62 -33.33 8.06 26.93
N ASP A 63 -34.33 8.02 26.04
CA ASP A 63 -34.52 8.94 24.95
C ASP A 63 -33.32 9.05 23.96
N THR A 64 -32.46 8.05 23.93
CA THR A 64 -31.37 7.92 22.95
C THR A 64 -31.60 6.73 22.07
N LEU A 65 -31.75 6.98 20.77
CA LEU A 65 -31.85 5.95 19.74
C LEU A 65 -30.47 5.64 19.20
N TRP A 66 -30.04 4.39 19.35
CA TRP A 66 -28.93 3.80 18.62
C TRP A 66 -29.45 3.10 17.38
N ALA A 67 -29.04 3.56 16.22
CA ALA A 67 -29.59 3.12 14.93
C ALA A 67 -28.52 2.50 14.04
N ALA A 68 -28.77 1.29 13.57
CA ALA A 68 -27.91 0.59 12.61
C ALA A 68 -28.31 0.99 11.18
N CYS A 69 -27.46 1.79 10.54
CA CYS A 69 -27.69 2.30 9.17
C CYS A 69 -26.87 1.49 8.16
N VAL A 70 -27.41 0.33 7.76
CA VAL A 70 -26.71 -0.70 6.98
C VAL A 70 -26.09 -0.18 5.67
N TYR A 71 -26.80 0.67 4.92
CA TYR A 71 -26.30 1.23 3.66
C TYR A 71 -25.29 2.36 3.84
N TYR A 72 -25.19 2.90 5.05
CA TYR A 72 -24.21 3.92 5.40
C TYR A 72 -22.96 3.29 6.06
N GLY A 73 -23.13 2.09 6.62
CA GLY A 73 -22.05 1.34 7.30
C GLY A 73 -21.68 1.93 8.65
N SER A 74 -22.65 2.48 9.39
CA SER A 74 -22.43 3.16 10.65
C SER A 74 -23.57 2.94 11.65
N ALA A 75 -23.22 2.94 12.93
CA ALA A 75 -24.16 3.10 14.03
C ALA A 75 -24.32 4.59 14.36
N PHE A 76 -25.56 5.08 14.38
CA PHE A 76 -25.90 6.47 14.69
C PHE A 76 -26.43 6.57 16.10
N CYS A 77 -26.05 7.63 16.80
CA CYS A 77 -26.61 8.05 18.08
C CYS A 77 -27.50 9.26 17.86
N ILE A 78 -28.77 9.15 18.22
CA ILE A 78 -29.80 10.14 17.93
C ILE A 78 -30.56 10.48 19.23
N ASP A 79 -30.58 11.76 19.57
CA ASP A 79 -31.45 12.29 20.63
C ASP A 79 -32.89 12.30 20.13
N VAL A 80 -33.73 11.53 20.81
CA VAL A 80 -35.16 11.42 20.52
C VAL A 80 -36.01 11.90 21.70
N SER A 81 -35.47 12.74 22.60
CA SER A 81 -36.19 13.32 23.72
C SER A 81 -37.37 14.17 23.22
N ASP A 82 -37.17 14.95 22.18
CA ASP A 82 -38.28 15.56 21.41
C ASP A 82 -38.59 14.70 20.18
N LYS A 83 -39.60 13.86 20.27
CA LYS A 83 -40.04 12.96 19.20
C LYS A 83 -40.44 13.69 17.92
N SER A 84 -40.83 14.97 18.01
CA SER A 84 -41.22 15.80 16.86
C SER A 84 -40.02 16.43 16.14
N SER A 85 -38.85 16.46 16.79
CA SER A 85 -37.62 17.07 16.27
C SER A 85 -36.37 16.30 16.74
N PRO A 86 -36.21 15.03 16.35
CA PRO A 86 -35.06 14.23 16.73
C PRO A 86 -33.77 14.82 16.14
N ASN A 87 -32.65 14.67 16.85
CA ASN A 87 -31.39 15.27 16.47
C ASN A 87 -30.26 14.24 16.49
N THR A 88 -29.54 14.12 15.40
CA THR A 88 -28.33 13.28 15.31
C THR A 88 -27.21 13.87 16.13
N ILE A 89 -26.72 13.14 17.14
CA ILE A 89 -25.61 13.55 18.00
C ILE A 89 -24.27 13.21 17.34
N THR A 90 -24.10 11.94 16.98
CA THR A 90 -22.86 11.41 16.42
C THR A 90 -23.09 10.10 15.68
N SER A 91 -22.05 9.56 15.06
CA SER A 91 -22.04 8.22 14.46
C SER A 91 -20.66 7.60 14.51
N VAL A 92 -20.59 6.27 14.46
CA VAL A 92 -19.34 5.50 14.36
C VAL A 92 -19.43 4.51 13.22
N ASN A 93 -18.38 4.45 12.37
CA ASN A 93 -18.29 3.48 11.29
C ASN A 93 -17.94 2.10 11.85
N THR A 94 -18.57 1.07 11.29
CA THR A 94 -18.24 -0.31 11.65
C THR A 94 -17.18 -0.91 10.71
N PRO A 95 -16.42 -1.93 11.17
CA PRO A 95 -15.26 -2.44 10.43
C PRO A 95 -15.55 -2.97 9.02
N ASN A 96 -16.72 -3.59 8.83
CA ASN A 96 -17.13 -4.14 7.54
C ASN A 96 -18.10 -3.23 6.77
N SER A 97 -18.44 -2.06 7.33
CA SER A 97 -19.29 -1.04 6.71
C SER A 97 -20.66 -1.56 6.22
N PHE A 98 -21.26 -2.45 7.01
CA PHE A 98 -22.60 -3.01 6.76
C PHE A 98 -23.35 -3.20 8.09
N THR A 99 -23.44 -2.12 8.87
CA THR A 99 -23.99 -2.09 10.21
C THR A 99 -25.43 -2.56 10.25
N HIS A 100 -25.64 -3.80 10.66
CA HIS A 100 -26.94 -4.46 10.65
C HIS A 100 -27.71 -4.24 11.93
N ASN A 101 -27.05 -4.46 13.08
CA ASN A 101 -27.63 -4.34 14.40
C ASN A 101 -26.71 -3.54 15.33
N VAL A 102 -27.29 -2.88 16.31
CA VAL A 102 -26.59 -2.20 17.41
C VAL A 102 -27.35 -2.44 18.71
N TRP A 103 -26.62 -2.78 19.78
CA TRP A 103 -27.20 -2.99 21.11
C TRP A 103 -26.34 -2.37 22.20
N LEU A 104 -26.98 -1.73 23.18
CA LEU A 104 -26.33 -1.05 24.30
C LEU A 104 -26.06 -2.04 25.44
N SER A 105 -24.91 -1.92 26.12
CA SER A 105 -24.64 -2.62 27.39
C SER A 105 -25.64 -2.22 28.48
N ASP A 106 -25.82 -3.07 29.48
CA ASP A 106 -26.75 -2.77 30.57
C ASP A 106 -26.31 -1.56 31.40
N ASP A 107 -25.01 -1.34 31.54
CA ASP A 107 -24.43 -0.17 32.23
C ASP A 107 -24.48 1.11 31.38
N GLY A 108 -24.75 1.00 30.09
CA GLY A 108 -24.84 2.12 29.15
C GLY A 108 -23.52 2.71 28.67
N ASN A 109 -22.40 2.06 28.96
CA ASN A 109 -21.05 2.57 28.63
C ASN A 109 -20.48 2.00 27.35
N HIS A 110 -21.12 0.97 26.78
CA HIS A 110 -20.67 0.33 25.54
C HIS A 110 -21.83 0.05 24.59
N ILE A 111 -21.55 0.04 23.30
CA ILE A 111 -22.42 -0.52 22.27
C ILE A 111 -21.72 -1.68 21.57
N PHE A 112 -22.52 -2.66 21.17
CA PHE A 112 -22.09 -3.80 20.35
C PHE A 112 -22.79 -3.72 19.01
N THR A 113 -22.03 -3.89 17.92
CA THR A 113 -22.55 -3.88 16.56
C THR A 113 -22.26 -5.17 15.84
N THR A 114 -23.11 -5.51 14.90
CA THR A 114 -22.86 -6.58 13.91
C THR A 114 -22.86 -6.00 12.51
N ASP A 115 -21.93 -6.44 11.67
CA ASP A 115 -21.97 -6.22 10.23
C ASP A 115 -22.46 -7.50 9.53
N GLU A 116 -23.56 -7.46 8.78
CA GLU A 116 -24.17 -8.65 8.15
C GLU A 116 -23.43 -9.03 6.87
N GLN A 117 -22.17 -9.41 7.01
CA GLN A 117 -21.30 -9.87 5.92
C GLN A 117 -20.50 -11.10 6.31
N GLY A 118 -20.05 -11.87 5.30
CA GLY A 118 -19.20 -13.04 5.55
C GLY A 118 -17.88 -12.64 6.19
N ASN A 119 -17.50 -13.36 7.25
CA ASN A 119 -16.33 -13.07 8.10
C ASN A 119 -16.36 -11.66 8.73
N ALA A 120 -17.53 -11.09 8.95
CA ALA A 120 -17.64 -9.83 9.68
C ALA A 120 -17.46 -10.04 11.19
N TYR A 121 -17.25 -8.92 11.87
CA TYR A 121 -17.03 -8.90 13.31
C TYR A 121 -18.32 -8.55 14.06
N ILE A 122 -18.41 -9.05 15.29
CA ILE A 122 -19.10 -8.39 16.37
C ILE A 122 -18.10 -7.40 16.96
N THR A 123 -18.46 -6.13 17.08
CA THR A 123 -17.55 -5.08 17.52
C THR A 123 -18.08 -4.34 18.73
N ALA A 124 -17.25 -4.17 19.74
CA ALA A 124 -17.54 -3.40 20.95
C ALA A 124 -16.93 -2.01 20.87
N TYR A 125 -17.69 -0.99 21.24
CA TYR A 125 -17.24 0.39 21.31
C TYR A 125 -17.48 0.96 22.71
N ASN A 126 -16.51 1.70 23.24
CA ASN A 126 -16.70 2.54 24.41
C ASN A 126 -17.43 3.82 23.99
N ILE A 127 -18.45 4.19 24.76
CA ILE A 127 -19.30 5.36 24.55
C ILE A 127 -19.41 6.26 25.80
N ASP A 128 -18.52 6.11 26.78
CA ASP A 128 -18.46 6.97 27.97
C ASP A 128 -18.41 8.46 27.61
N ASP A 129 -17.68 8.76 26.54
CA ASP A 129 -17.73 10.06 25.86
C ASP A 129 -18.37 9.89 24.47
N ILE A 130 -19.63 10.26 24.36
CA ILE A 130 -20.44 10.11 23.15
C ILE A 130 -19.88 10.89 21.95
N TYR A 131 -19.02 11.89 22.17
CA TYR A 131 -18.33 12.63 21.12
C TYR A 131 -16.97 12.05 20.74
N ASN A 132 -16.51 11.02 21.48
CA ASN A 132 -15.23 10.36 21.24
C ASN A 132 -15.39 8.83 21.32
N ILE A 133 -16.30 8.28 20.53
CA ILE A 133 -16.55 6.84 20.46
C ILE A 133 -15.35 6.14 19.83
N TYR A 134 -14.87 5.07 20.47
CA TYR A 134 -13.76 4.28 19.94
C TYR A 134 -13.99 2.79 20.16
N GLU A 135 -13.48 2.01 19.24
CA GLU A 135 -13.49 0.56 19.32
C GLU A 135 -12.59 0.07 20.46
N VAL A 136 -13.09 -0.85 21.26
CA VAL A 136 -12.34 -1.48 22.35
C VAL A 136 -11.96 -2.92 22.04
N ASP A 137 -12.82 -3.66 21.31
CA ASP A 137 -12.57 -5.03 20.90
C ASP A 137 -13.45 -5.44 19.70
N ARG A 138 -13.05 -6.51 19.03
CA ARG A 138 -13.84 -7.17 17.99
C ARG A 138 -13.59 -8.67 17.96
N ILE A 139 -14.64 -9.45 17.80
CA ILE A 139 -14.56 -10.90 17.77
C ILE A 139 -15.32 -11.50 16.58
N GLN A 140 -14.88 -12.64 16.12
CA GLN A 140 -15.58 -13.50 15.16
C GLN A 140 -15.83 -14.86 15.79
N SER A 141 -17.03 -15.39 15.67
CA SER A 141 -17.25 -16.80 15.90
C SER A 141 -16.81 -17.60 14.68
N ASN A 142 -16.08 -18.70 14.89
CA ASN A 142 -15.58 -19.58 13.84
C ASN A 142 -14.81 -18.88 12.70
N PRO A 143 -13.68 -18.21 12.99
CA PRO A 143 -12.93 -17.42 12.01
C PRO A 143 -12.54 -18.24 10.77
N GLY A 144 -12.76 -17.69 9.59
CA GLY A 144 -12.46 -18.31 8.30
C GLY A 144 -13.57 -19.20 7.73
N SER A 145 -14.67 -19.43 8.47
CA SER A 145 -15.86 -20.13 7.97
C SER A 145 -16.70 -19.31 7.01
N ASN A 146 -16.48 -18.01 6.95
CA ASN A 146 -17.30 -17.03 6.25
C ASN A 146 -18.72 -16.88 6.81
N SER A 147 -18.93 -17.28 8.08
CA SER A 147 -20.20 -17.10 8.78
C SER A 147 -20.54 -15.63 8.97
N ILE A 148 -21.84 -15.33 9.06
CA ILE A 148 -22.39 -13.98 9.05
C ILE A 148 -23.05 -13.70 10.40
N PRO A 149 -22.60 -12.70 11.20
CA PRO A 149 -23.31 -12.24 12.40
C PRO A 149 -24.56 -11.46 11.98
N HIS A 150 -25.66 -11.64 12.71
CA HIS A 150 -26.93 -10.98 12.42
C HIS A 150 -27.37 -10.07 13.59
N ASN A 151 -28.26 -10.53 14.47
CA ASN A 151 -28.76 -9.73 15.59
C ASN A 151 -28.09 -10.13 16.90
N ALA A 152 -27.60 -9.14 17.65
CA ALA A 152 -26.98 -9.31 18.95
C ALA A 152 -27.84 -8.63 20.03
N HIS A 153 -27.96 -9.28 21.19
CA HIS A 153 -28.72 -8.81 22.34
C HIS A 153 -27.88 -8.94 23.60
N VAL A 154 -27.79 -7.87 24.38
CA VAL A 154 -27.13 -7.89 25.70
C VAL A 154 -28.10 -8.37 26.77
N ASP A 155 -27.67 -9.29 27.62
CA ASP A 155 -28.38 -9.73 28.81
C ASP A 155 -27.37 -9.94 29.95
N GLY A 156 -27.27 -8.98 30.82
CA GLY A 156 -26.22 -8.92 31.85
C GLY A 156 -24.82 -8.86 31.22
N ASN A 157 -23.99 -9.78 31.64
CA ASN A 157 -22.60 -9.90 31.15
C ASN A 157 -22.47 -10.73 29.85
N PHE A 158 -23.56 -10.98 29.15
CA PHE A 158 -23.54 -11.83 27.97
C PHE A 158 -24.15 -11.13 26.77
N LEU A 159 -23.51 -11.34 25.60
CA LEU A 159 -24.01 -10.94 24.31
C LEU A 159 -24.44 -12.20 23.55
N ILE A 160 -25.75 -12.32 23.30
CA ILE A 160 -26.35 -13.44 22.61
C ILE A 160 -26.62 -13.05 21.18
N THR A 161 -25.99 -13.72 20.24
CA THR A 161 -26.00 -13.34 18.82
C THR A 161 -26.56 -14.48 17.96
N SER A 162 -27.49 -14.15 17.08
CA SER A 162 -27.83 -15.01 15.95
C SER A 162 -26.76 -14.90 14.89
N TYR A 163 -26.24 -16.04 14.41
CA TYR A 163 -25.03 -16.07 13.58
C TYR A 163 -25.20 -16.98 12.36
N TYR A 164 -26.36 -16.90 11.72
CA TYR A 164 -26.79 -17.69 10.56
C TYR A 164 -26.27 -19.14 10.63
N THR A 165 -25.41 -19.54 9.68
CA THR A 165 -24.87 -20.92 9.57
C THR A 165 -24.00 -21.36 10.75
N ASN A 166 -23.66 -20.48 11.66
CA ASN A 166 -22.94 -20.82 12.90
C ASN A 166 -23.87 -20.95 14.11
N GLY A 167 -25.20 -20.78 13.92
CA GLY A 167 -26.21 -20.97 14.95
C GLY A 167 -26.33 -19.81 15.94
N THR A 168 -26.58 -20.12 17.19
CA THR A 168 -26.67 -19.15 18.30
C THR A 168 -25.33 -19.12 19.02
N VAL A 169 -24.75 -17.93 19.20
CA VAL A 169 -23.43 -17.75 19.82
C VAL A 169 -23.58 -16.85 21.05
N VAL A 170 -22.85 -17.16 22.09
CA VAL A 170 -22.82 -16.39 23.34
C VAL A 170 -21.40 -15.93 23.63
N HIS A 171 -21.24 -14.63 23.77
CA HIS A 171 -19.99 -14.02 24.20
C HIS A 171 -20.13 -13.47 25.63
N ASP A 172 -19.14 -13.72 26.46
CA ASP A 172 -18.96 -13.00 27.72
C ASP A 172 -18.43 -11.60 27.41
N ILE A 173 -19.14 -10.59 27.86
CA ILE A 173 -18.84 -9.18 27.72
C ILE A 173 -18.61 -8.49 29.09
N THR A 174 -18.27 -9.26 30.12
CA THR A 174 -17.90 -8.72 31.46
C THR A 174 -16.80 -7.68 31.31
N TYR A 175 -15.88 -7.89 30.38
CA TYR A 175 -14.86 -6.95 29.98
C TYR A 175 -14.99 -6.71 28.45
N PRO A 176 -15.68 -5.63 28.05
CA PRO A 176 -15.97 -5.37 26.63
C PRO A 176 -14.73 -5.15 25.74
N ASP A 177 -13.58 -4.85 26.36
CA ASP A 177 -12.27 -4.76 25.70
C ASP A 177 -11.54 -6.12 25.58
N ASN A 178 -12.18 -7.21 25.99
CA ASN A 178 -11.69 -8.58 25.89
C ASN A 178 -12.86 -9.58 25.85
N MET A 179 -13.64 -9.51 24.78
CA MET A 179 -14.81 -10.38 24.58
C MET A 179 -14.39 -11.84 24.38
N VAL A 180 -15.13 -12.77 24.99
CA VAL A 180 -14.81 -14.20 24.92
C VAL A 180 -16.04 -15.01 24.53
N GLU A 181 -15.92 -15.84 23.48
CA GLU A 181 -16.97 -16.82 23.15
C GLU A 181 -17.02 -17.89 24.25
N VAL A 182 -18.16 -17.98 24.95
CA VAL A 182 -18.37 -18.91 26.08
C VAL A 182 -19.42 -19.98 25.81
N GLY A 183 -20.09 -19.90 24.66
CA GLY A 183 -21.06 -20.89 24.27
C GLY A 183 -21.56 -20.70 22.84
N TYR A 184 -21.90 -21.81 22.24
CA TYR A 184 -22.57 -21.78 20.95
C TYR A 184 -23.43 -23.04 20.76
N TYR A 185 -24.44 -22.93 19.91
CA TYR A 185 -25.20 -24.07 19.43
C TYR A 185 -25.39 -23.94 17.93
N ASP A 186 -24.71 -24.80 17.17
CA ASP A 186 -24.88 -24.89 15.73
C ASP A 186 -26.19 -25.60 15.39
N SER A 187 -27.20 -24.81 15.03
CA SER A 187 -28.53 -25.29 14.67
C SER A 187 -28.65 -25.65 13.17
N TYR A 188 -27.66 -25.24 12.36
CA TYR A 188 -27.62 -25.48 10.92
C TYR A 188 -26.67 -26.62 10.59
N LEU A 189 -27.25 -27.78 10.25
CA LEU A 189 -26.49 -28.99 9.92
C LEU A 189 -26.03 -29.05 8.44
N GLY A 190 -26.25 -28.00 7.67
CA GLY A 190 -25.78 -27.87 6.30
C GLY A 190 -24.29 -27.57 6.22
N SER A 191 -23.76 -27.50 5.01
CA SER A 191 -22.38 -27.07 4.75
C SER A 191 -22.38 -25.78 3.93
N GLY A 192 -21.39 -24.95 4.13
CA GLY A 192 -21.21 -23.70 3.40
C GLY A 192 -21.52 -22.45 4.24
N TRP A 193 -21.58 -21.31 3.56
CA TRP A 193 -21.89 -20.02 4.14
C TRP A 193 -23.16 -19.45 3.50
N GLY A 194 -23.79 -18.50 4.16
CA GLY A 194 -24.97 -17.80 3.61
C GLY A 194 -25.92 -17.37 4.71
N PHE A 195 -27.13 -17.02 4.26
CA PHE A 195 -28.22 -16.52 5.09
C PHE A 195 -29.17 -17.64 5.56
N ASP A 196 -28.67 -18.86 5.71
CA ASP A 196 -29.41 -20.00 6.26
C ASP A 196 -29.05 -20.20 7.74
N GLY A 197 -29.91 -20.86 8.51
CA GLY A 197 -29.68 -21.16 9.91
C GLY A 197 -30.26 -20.12 10.86
N CYS A 198 -29.55 -19.76 11.91
CA CYS A 198 -30.06 -18.91 12.98
C CYS A 198 -30.21 -17.44 12.55
N TRP A 199 -31.44 -17.04 12.32
CA TRP A 199 -31.78 -15.68 11.88
C TRP A 199 -32.03 -14.72 13.03
N GLY A 200 -32.65 -15.17 14.16
CA GLY A 200 -32.94 -14.34 15.31
C GLY A 200 -32.79 -15.08 16.64
N THR A 201 -32.40 -14.35 17.67
CA THR A 201 -32.34 -14.82 19.05
C THR A 201 -33.11 -13.86 19.95
N TYR A 202 -33.70 -14.37 21.03
CA TYR A 202 -34.35 -13.55 22.04
C TYR A 202 -34.06 -14.11 23.44
N PRO A 203 -33.27 -13.42 24.28
CA PRO A 203 -32.86 -13.92 25.58
C PRO A 203 -33.75 -13.49 26.75
N TYR A 204 -34.77 -12.66 26.55
CA TYR A 204 -35.51 -11.98 27.62
C TYR A 204 -36.80 -12.68 28.05
N LEU A 205 -36.88 -14.01 27.87
CA LEU A 205 -38.04 -14.74 28.36
C LEU A 205 -38.07 -14.78 29.92
N PRO A 206 -39.23 -14.62 30.57
CA PRO A 206 -39.33 -14.71 32.01
C PRO A 206 -38.88 -16.07 32.60
N SER A 207 -38.85 -17.13 31.78
CA SER A 207 -38.33 -18.44 32.15
C SER A 207 -36.80 -18.49 32.28
N GLY A 208 -36.10 -17.47 31.77
CA GLY A 208 -34.65 -17.47 31.63
C GLY A 208 -34.14 -18.25 30.41
N ASN A 209 -35.02 -18.89 29.63
CA ASN A 209 -34.63 -19.57 28.42
C ASN A 209 -34.33 -18.57 27.30
N ILE A 210 -33.47 -18.99 26.36
CA ILE A 210 -33.22 -18.29 25.10
C ILE A 210 -34.02 -18.99 24.01
N ILE A 211 -34.68 -18.23 23.14
CA ILE A 211 -35.28 -18.77 21.93
C ILE A 211 -34.51 -18.28 20.70
N SER A 212 -34.39 -19.15 19.71
CA SER A 212 -33.77 -18.80 18.43
C SER A 212 -34.60 -19.35 17.27
N SER A 213 -34.73 -18.55 16.22
CA SER A 213 -35.41 -18.91 14.99
C SER A 213 -34.41 -19.23 13.89
N ASP A 214 -34.54 -20.40 13.29
CA ASP A 214 -33.74 -20.83 12.15
C ASP A 214 -34.55 -20.81 10.88
N ILE A 215 -33.95 -20.28 9.83
CA ILE A 215 -34.49 -20.34 8.48
C ILE A 215 -33.79 -21.44 7.68
N ASN A 216 -34.52 -22.14 6.83
CA ASN A 216 -34.02 -23.18 5.91
C ASN A 216 -33.28 -24.37 6.56
N SER A 217 -33.35 -24.55 7.88
CA SER A 217 -32.64 -25.62 8.60
C SER A 217 -33.39 -26.96 8.64
N GLY A 218 -34.57 -27.04 8.06
CA GLY A 218 -35.38 -28.25 7.94
C GLY A 218 -35.05 -29.06 6.69
N SER A 219 -35.23 -30.39 6.75
CA SER A 219 -35.04 -31.31 5.61
C SER A 219 -35.92 -31.01 4.37
N SER A 220 -36.90 -30.11 4.48
CA SER A 220 -37.77 -29.62 3.41
C SER A 220 -37.70 -28.10 3.21
N GLY A 221 -36.64 -27.42 3.71
CA GLY A 221 -36.50 -25.97 3.63
C GLY A 221 -37.42 -25.20 4.60
N GLY A 222 -37.95 -25.83 5.64
CA GLY A 222 -38.76 -25.17 6.67
C GLY A 222 -37.91 -24.60 7.80
N GLY A 223 -38.40 -23.53 8.46
CA GLY A 223 -37.79 -22.96 9.65
C GLY A 223 -37.96 -23.83 10.90
N LYS A 224 -37.15 -23.59 11.90
CA LYS A 224 -37.23 -24.20 13.23
C LYS A 224 -37.19 -23.14 14.32
N LEU A 225 -37.80 -23.45 15.45
CA LEU A 225 -37.66 -22.70 16.67
C LEU A 225 -36.90 -23.56 17.69
N PHE A 226 -35.80 -23.04 18.19
CA PHE A 226 -34.99 -23.66 19.23
C PHE A 226 -35.24 -22.97 20.57
N ILE A 227 -35.19 -23.76 21.65
CA ILE A 227 -35.29 -23.27 23.01
C ILE A 227 -34.08 -23.80 23.77
N TYR A 228 -33.27 -22.92 24.33
CA TYR A 228 -32.05 -23.26 25.03
C TYR A 228 -32.15 -22.96 26.53
N ASN A 229 -31.64 -23.86 27.35
CA ASN A 229 -31.29 -23.54 28.72
C ASN A 229 -29.96 -22.75 28.72
N ARG A 230 -29.79 -21.92 29.76
CA ARG A 230 -28.53 -21.20 29.97
C ARG A 230 -27.55 -22.07 30.75
N GLU A 231 -26.61 -22.73 30.06
CA GLU A 231 -25.58 -23.57 30.69
C GLU A 231 -24.17 -22.97 30.54
N PHE A 232 -24.07 -21.75 29.97
CA PHE A 232 -22.81 -21.02 29.83
C PHE A 232 -22.51 -20.22 31.09
N GLN A 233 -21.25 -19.93 31.32
CA GLN A 233 -20.73 -19.14 32.41
C GLN A 233 -19.71 -18.11 31.93
N GLN A 234 -19.38 -17.13 32.76
CA GLN A 234 -18.35 -16.16 32.45
C GLN A 234 -17.01 -16.84 32.22
N ALA A 235 -16.21 -16.29 31.31
CA ALA A 235 -14.84 -16.72 31.06
C ALA A 235 -13.92 -16.38 32.25
N CYS A 236 -12.76 -16.99 32.26
CA CYS A 236 -11.63 -16.60 33.10
C CYS A 236 -10.71 -15.69 32.31
N TYR A 237 -10.31 -14.58 32.86
CA TYR A 237 -9.49 -13.58 32.21
C TYR A 237 -8.08 -13.55 32.78
N LEU A 238 -7.09 -13.47 31.91
CA LEU A 238 -5.69 -13.39 32.27
C LEU A 238 -5.02 -12.28 31.47
N GLU A 239 -4.33 -11.39 32.17
CA GLU A 239 -3.55 -10.31 31.56
C GLU A 239 -2.19 -10.14 32.23
N GLY A 240 -1.30 -9.39 31.63
CA GLY A 240 0.00 -9.07 32.20
C GLY A 240 0.96 -8.48 31.19
N TYR A 241 2.20 -8.34 31.60
CA TYR A 241 3.27 -7.79 30.77
C TYR A 241 4.39 -8.80 30.57
N ILE A 242 4.92 -8.81 29.36
CA ILE A 242 6.11 -9.61 29.01
C ILE A 242 7.32 -8.70 28.94
N THR A 243 8.35 -9.03 29.73
CA THR A 243 9.57 -8.23 29.87
C THR A 243 10.84 -9.06 29.67
N ASP A 244 11.90 -8.39 29.33
CA ASP A 244 13.26 -8.96 29.26
C ASP A 244 13.89 -8.97 30.67
N GLN A 245 14.22 -10.15 31.18
CA GLN A 245 14.81 -10.36 32.50
C GLN A 245 16.11 -9.57 32.72
N SER A 246 16.88 -9.32 31.66
CA SER A 246 18.19 -8.68 31.77
C SER A 246 18.15 -7.16 31.91
N ASN A 247 17.08 -6.52 31.42
CA ASN A 247 17.03 -5.06 31.31
C ASN A 247 15.66 -4.43 31.59
N GLY A 248 14.62 -5.25 31.82
CA GLY A 248 13.25 -4.81 32.08
C GLY A 248 12.49 -4.21 30.91
N ASN A 249 13.05 -4.25 29.69
CA ASN A 249 12.35 -3.77 28.51
C ASN A 249 11.17 -4.67 28.13
N GLN A 250 10.11 -4.06 27.64
CA GLN A 250 8.92 -4.76 27.17
C GLN A 250 9.21 -5.56 25.90
N ILE A 251 8.64 -6.77 25.81
CA ILE A 251 8.79 -7.67 24.67
C ILE A 251 7.47 -7.68 23.90
N ALA A 252 7.49 -7.14 22.68
CA ALA A 252 6.36 -7.19 21.75
C ALA A 252 6.33 -8.50 20.97
N ASN A 253 5.13 -8.94 20.59
CA ASN A 253 4.91 -10.15 19.80
C ASN A 253 5.46 -11.44 20.45
N ALA A 254 5.53 -11.47 21.77
CA ALA A 254 5.69 -12.73 22.48
C ALA A 254 4.40 -13.54 22.33
N ASN A 255 4.55 -14.85 22.10
CA ASN A 255 3.43 -15.76 22.01
C ASN A 255 3.09 -16.29 23.41
N ILE A 256 1.85 -16.10 23.83
CA ILE A 256 1.32 -16.59 25.09
C ILE A 256 0.22 -17.60 24.78
N SER A 257 0.29 -18.79 25.36
CA SER A 257 -0.69 -19.86 25.20
C SER A 257 -1.04 -20.50 26.53
N ILE A 258 -2.31 -20.86 26.70
CA ILE A 258 -2.77 -21.68 27.83
C ILE A 258 -2.69 -23.14 27.38
N LEU A 259 -1.85 -23.91 28.06
CA LEU A 259 -1.53 -25.30 27.67
C LEU A 259 -2.80 -26.18 27.73
N ASN A 260 -2.95 -27.06 26.76
CA ASN A 260 -4.12 -27.94 26.56
C ASN A 260 -5.43 -27.21 26.21
N THR A 261 -5.33 -25.97 25.74
CA THR A 261 -6.44 -25.22 25.16
C THR A 261 -6.05 -24.72 23.76
N ASN A 262 -7.00 -24.12 23.05
CA ASN A 262 -6.73 -23.43 21.78
C ASN A 262 -6.49 -21.93 21.95
N PHE A 263 -6.46 -21.43 23.18
CA PHE A 263 -6.29 -20.01 23.45
C PHE A 263 -4.83 -19.59 23.31
N ILE A 264 -4.59 -18.70 22.38
CA ILE A 264 -3.26 -18.14 22.05
C ILE A 264 -3.42 -16.66 21.79
N THR A 265 -2.51 -15.85 22.31
CA THR A 265 -2.44 -14.42 22.04
C THR A 265 -1.00 -13.95 21.84
N LEU A 266 -0.82 -12.71 21.40
CA LEU A 266 0.47 -12.05 21.27
C LEU A 266 0.53 -10.80 22.12
N SER A 267 1.67 -10.55 22.76
CA SER A 267 1.88 -9.28 23.44
C SER A 267 1.93 -8.12 22.43
N ASN A 268 1.35 -6.98 22.79
CA ASN A 268 1.36 -5.76 21.98
C ASN A 268 2.71 -5.03 22.05
N LEU A 269 2.82 -3.84 21.42
CA LEU A 269 4.05 -3.05 21.40
C LEU A 269 4.59 -2.65 22.76
N ASN A 270 3.73 -2.60 23.78
CA ASN A 270 4.07 -2.28 25.16
C ASN A 270 4.30 -3.54 26.01
N GLY A 271 4.37 -4.72 25.39
CA GLY A 271 4.53 -5.98 26.09
C GLY A 271 3.26 -6.50 26.79
N TYR A 272 2.16 -5.77 26.74
CA TYR A 272 0.90 -6.17 27.37
C TYR A 272 0.20 -7.26 26.56
N TYR A 273 -0.43 -8.22 27.26
CA TYR A 273 -1.23 -9.27 26.66
C TYR A 273 -2.52 -9.52 27.44
N GLN A 274 -3.54 -9.99 26.73
CA GLN A 274 -4.79 -10.51 27.27
C GLN A 274 -5.06 -11.88 26.67
N ILE A 275 -5.53 -12.81 27.47
CA ILE A 275 -5.93 -14.16 27.07
C ILE A 275 -6.97 -14.69 28.05
N SER A 276 -7.77 -15.67 27.64
CA SER A 276 -8.86 -16.19 28.46
C SER A 276 -8.89 -17.71 28.47
N ALA A 277 -9.65 -18.27 29.41
CA ALA A 277 -10.02 -19.67 29.47
C ALA A 277 -11.51 -19.80 29.79
N LEU A 278 -12.16 -20.89 29.39
CA LEU A 278 -13.60 -21.03 29.59
C LEU A 278 -13.96 -21.41 31.03
N ASP A 279 -13.19 -22.30 31.62
CA ASP A 279 -13.50 -22.86 32.95
C ASP A 279 -12.50 -22.39 33.99
N SER A 280 -12.95 -22.26 35.23
CA SER A 280 -12.06 -22.03 36.38
C SER A 280 -11.16 -23.24 36.61
N GLY A 281 -9.90 -23.00 36.93
CA GLY A 281 -8.95 -24.07 37.18
C GLY A 281 -7.49 -23.63 37.26
N SER A 282 -6.62 -24.58 37.50
CA SER A 282 -5.17 -24.35 37.49
C SER A 282 -4.63 -24.60 36.11
N TYR A 283 -4.05 -23.56 35.50
CA TYR A 283 -3.55 -23.59 34.14
C TYR A 283 -2.04 -23.38 34.08
N GLN A 284 -1.41 -24.03 33.11
CA GLN A 284 -0.03 -23.71 32.71
C GLN A 284 -0.05 -22.73 31.55
N VAL A 285 0.55 -21.58 31.75
CA VAL A 285 0.70 -20.53 30.74
C VAL A 285 2.11 -20.60 30.19
N VAL A 286 2.24 -20.83 28.90
CA VAL A 286 3.52 -20.88 28.19
C VAL A 286 3.73 -19.58 27.45
N CYS A 287 4.84 -18.90 27.75
CA CYS A 287 5.28 -17.71 27.03
C CYS A 287 6.54 -18.01 26.23
N SER A 288 6.56 -17.62 24.97
CA SER A 288 7.73 -17.76 24.08
C SER A 288 7.94 -16.51 23.23
N ALA A 289 9.18 -16.09 23.09
CA ALA A 289 9.56 -15.02 22.21
C ALA A 289 10.89 -15.35 21.52
N PHE A 290 11.06 -14.86 20.32
CA PHE A 290 12.30 -15.11 19.58
C PHE A 290 13.50 -14.44 20.27
N GLY A 291 14.54 -15.24 20.51
CA GLY A 291 15.75 -14.79 21.22
C GLY A 291 15.69 -14.91 22.74
N TYR A 292 14.63 -15.57 23.23
CA TYR A 292 14.42 -15.83 24.66
C TYR A 292 14.19 -17.31 24.91
N ALA A 293 14.52 -17.74 26.12
CA ALA A 293 14.07 -19.04 26.63
C ALA A 293 12.55 -19.00 26.91
N ASN A 294 11.87 -20.09 26.60
CA ASN A 294 10.45 -20.18 26.93
C ASN A 294 10.27 -20.22 28.46
N ASP A 295 9.26 -19.53 28.96
CA ASP A 295 8.79 -19.64 30.33
C ASP A 295 7.49 -20.43 30.40
N THR A 296 7.29 -21.14 31.51
CA THR A 296 6.04 -21.82 31.82
C THR A 296 5.68 -21.55 33.26
N SER A 297 4.64 -20.78 33.44
CA SER A 297 4.10 -20.39 34.75
C SER A 297 2.76 -21.07 35.03
N THR A 298 2.48 -21.37 36.30
CA THR A 298 1.19 -21.93 36.71
C THR A 298 0.36 -20.87 37.41
N ILE A 299 -0.90 -20.72 37.01
CA ILE A 299 -1.84 -19.75 37.61
C ILE A 299 -3.20 -20.39 37.83
N LEU A 300 -3.88 -19.98 38.90
CA LEU A 300 -5.28 -20.30 39.14
C LEU A 300 -6.16 -19.22 38.52
N LEU A 301 -7.05 -19.61 37.63
CA LEU A 301 -8.02 -18.74 37.01
C LEU A 301 -9.42 -19.00 37.58
N ASN A 302 -10.21 -17.93 37.71
CA ASN A 302 -11.59 -17.99 38.20
C ASN A 302 -12.52 -17.29 37.20
N ASN A 303 -13.73 -17.83 37.01
CA ASN A 303 -14.71 -17.27 36.13
C ASN A 303 -15.11 -15.83 36.52
N GLY A 304 -15.23 -14.93 35.57
CA GLY A 304 -15.60 -13.52 35.75
C GLY A 304 -14.54 -12.66 36.40
N VAL A 305 -13.33 -13.16 36.62
CA VAL A 305 -12.25 -12.44 37.33
C VAL A 305 -11.01 -12.30 36.44
N ILE A 306 -10.44 -11.09 36.42
CA ILE A 306 -9.12 -10.86 35.81
C ILE A 306 -8.04 -11.33 36.78
N SER A 307 -7.20 -12.23 36.30
CA SER A 307 -5.96 -12.64 36.97
C SER A 307 -4.77 -11.96 36.27
N ASN A 308 -3.76 -11.56 37.06
CA ASN A 308 -2.57 -10.89 36.52
C ASN A 308 -1.35 -11.83 36.59
N LEU A 309 -0.62 -11.92 35.49
CA LEU A 309 0.63 -12.69 35.40
C LEU A 309 1.66 -11.98 34.55
N ASP A 310 2.58 -11.28 35.18
CA ASP A 310 3.74 -10.72 34.52
C ASP A 310 4.81 -11.80 34.32
N ILE A 311 5.37 -11.88 33.11
CA ILE A 311 6.37 -12.88 32.75
C ILE A 311 7.66 -12.20 32.29
N SER A 312 8.77 -12.59 32.89
CA SER A 312 10.11 -12.10 32.52
C SER A 312 10.89 -13.21 31.83
N LEU A 313 11.26 -13.00 30.53
CA LEU A 313 11.96 -14.00 29.74
C LEU A 313 13.48 -13.79 29.75
N ASP A 314 14.23 -14.89 29.88
CA ASP A 314 15.68 -14.88 29.80
C ASP A 314 16.17 -14.83 28.34
N PRO A 315 17.00 -13.83 27.96
CA PRO A 315 17.55 -13.78 26.60
C PRO A 315 18.52 -14.91 26.31
N THR A 316 18.33 -15.60 25.17
CA THR A 316 19.24 -16.67 24.70
C THR A 316 20.28 -16.17 23.71
N CYS A 317 20.10 -14.97 23.16
CA CYS A 317 21.00 -14.40 22.18
C CYS A 317 22.32 -13.97 22.79
N SER A 318 23.45 -14.51 22.29
CA SER A 318 24.82 -14.17 22.72
C SER A 318 25.36 -12.87 22.12
N PHE A 319 24.56 -12.16 21.33
CA PHE A 319 24.91 -10.90 20.66
C PHE A 319 26.22 -10.96 19.83
N PRO A 320 26.31 -11.87 18.84
CA PRO A 320 27.54 -12.08 18.09
C PRO A 320 27.96 -10.82 17.31
N LYS A 321 29.27 -10.59 17.21
CA LYS A 321 29.83 -9.46 16.44
C LYS A 321 29.61 -9.71 14.94
N PRO A 322 29.29 -8.66 14.14
CA PRO A 322 29.34 -8.78 12.69
C PRO A 322 30.70 -9.25 12.21
N ASP A 323 30.71 -10.24 11.32
CA ASP A 323 31.88 -10.82 10.70
C ASP A 323 31.83 -10.69 9.17
N SER A 324 32.91 -11.12 8.51
CA SER A 324 32.98 -11.13 7.04
C SER A 324 32.70 -9.76 6.41
N LEU A 325 33.15 -8.68 7.06
CA LEU A 325 33.04 -7.32 6.53
C LEU A 325 33.96 -7.17 5.32
N TYR A 326 33.43 -6.67 4.20
CA TYR A 326 34.19 -6.41 2.97
C TYR A 326 33.68 -5.15 2.27
N VAL A 327 34.49 -4.64 1.33
CA VAL A 327 34.18 -3.45 0.54
C VAL A 327 34.22 -3.76 -0.95
N TYR A 328 33.37 -3.06 -1.72
CA TYR A 328 33.30 -3.17 -3.17
C TYR A 328 32.72 -1.88 -3.79
N ASP A 329 32.77 -1.75 -5.11
CA ASP A 329 32.30 -0.56 -5.82
C ASP A 329 32.95 0.72 -5.27
N ILE A 330 34.27 0.67 -5.07
CA ILE A 330 35.06 1.81 -4.52
C ILE A 330 35.27 2.83 -5.64
N ILE A 331 34.83 4.05 -5.40
CA ILE A 331 35.16 5.21 -6.25
C ILE A 331 35.71 6.36 -5.41
N ASP A 332 35.94 7.50 -6.02
CA ASP A 332 36.50 8.69 -5.40
C ASP A 332 35.72 9.27 -4.21
N SER A 333 34.40 9.07 -4.20
CA SER A 333 33.50 9.74 -3.23
C SER A 333 32.59 8.81 -2.47
N ARG A 334 32.63 7.50 -2.76
CA ARG A 334 31.76 6.49 -2.13
C ARG A 334 32.35 5.08 -2.20
N VAL A 335 31.81 4.23 -1.33
CA VAL A 335 32.08 2.79 -1.29
C VAL A 335 30.82 2.03 -0.91
N LYS A 336 30.67 0.82 -1.37
CA LYS A 336 29.70 -0.14 -0.81
C LYS A 336 30.41 -1.06 0.14
N ILE A 337 29.81 -1.29 1.28
CA ILE A 337 30.24 -2.28 2.26
C ILE A 337 29.25 -3.43 2.28
N GLY A 338 29.74 -4.64 2.49
CA GLY A 338 28.96 -5.84 2.67
C GLY A 338 29.41 -6.61 3.91
N TRP A 339 28.50 -7.41 4.47
CA TRP A 339 28.76 -8.25 5.64
C TRP A 339 27.84 -9.48 5.61
N LYS A 340 28.19 -10.48 6.43
CA LYS A 340 27.36 -11.67 6.61
C LYS A 340 26.09 -11.33 7.38
N ASN A 341 24.97 -11.93 6.98
CA ASN A 341 23.73 -11.83 7.75
C ASN A 341 23.95 -12.46 9.14
N MET A 342 23.68 -11.67 10.19
CA MET A 342 23.90 -12.07 11.59
C MET A 342 22.64 -12.64 12.25
N ASN A 343 21.53 -12.81 11.50
CA ASN A 343 20.37 -13.52 12.02
C ASN A 343 20.67 -15.02 12.21
N SER A 344 20.20 -15.58 13.29
CA SER A 344 20.28 -17.01 13.62
C SER A 344 18.98 -17.50 14.24
N SER A 345 18.92 -18.76 14.64
CA SER A 345 17.82 -19.33 15.41
C SER A 345 17.62 -18.63 16.76
N GLU A 346 18.67 -18.08 17.34
CA GLU A 346 18.66 -17.48 18.69
C GLU A 346 18.73 -15.96 18.67
N CYS A 347 19.27 -15.37 17.61
CA CYS A 347 19.52 -13.93 17.52
C CYS A 347 18.89 -13.33 16.27
N ARG A 348 18.04 -12.33 16.41
CA ARG A 348 17.52 -11.50 15.31
C ARG A 348 18.06 -10.09 15.39
N VAL A 349 18.60 -9.61 14.27
CA VAL A 349 19.18 -8.27 14.20
C VAL A 349 18.06 -7.25 14.02
N LEU A 350 18.05 -6.25 14.89
CA LEU A 350 17.16 -5.09 14.80
C LEU A 350 17.72 -4.00 13.88
N LYS A 351 19.02 -3.72 13.99
CA LYS A 351 19.73 -2.72 13.17
C LYS A 351 21.24 -2.93 13.23
N TYR A 352 21.93 -2.41 12.20
CA TYR A 352 23.39 -2.29 12.20
C TYR A 352 23.83 -0.84 12.29
N PHE A 353 24.93 -0.56 12.99
CA PHE A 353 25.65 0.69 12.93
C PHE A 353 27.01 0.46 12.30
N VAL A 354 27.32 1.25 11.29
CA VAL A 354 28.63 1.34 10.64
C VAL A 354 29.32 2.59 11.15
N ARG A 355 30.55 2.42 11.61
CA ARG A 355 31.43 3.53 11.95
C ARG A 355 32.64 3.51 11.02
N PHE A 356 33.00 4.68 10.50
CA PHE A 356 34.16 4.86 9.63
C PHE A 356 34.83 6.18 9.92
N ARG A 357 36.13 6.24 9.59
CA ARG A 357 36.97 7.46 9.69
C ARG A 357 38.12 7.37 8.71
N GLU A 358 38.73 8.50 8.41
CA GLU A 358 40.04 8.53 7.75
C GLU A 358 41.12 7.98 8.71
N VAL A 359 42.01 7.14 8.20
CA VAL A 359 43.07 6.54 8.99
C VAL A 359 43.96 7.64 9.56
N GLY A 360 44.23 7.57 10.86
CA GLY A 360 45.01 8.59 11.59
C GLY A 360 44.19 9.73 12.20
N THR A 361 42.86 9.81 11.91
CA THR A 361 42.02 10.82 12.55
C THR A 361 41.29 10.25 13.78
N PRO A 362 41.03 11.07 14.83
CA PRO A 362 40.37 10.57 16.04
C PRO A 362 38.87 10.38 15.90
N ASN A 363 38.22 11.09 14.98
CA ASN A 363 36.75 11.23 14.91
C ASN A 363 36.10 10.16 14.05
N TRP A 364 35.22 9.36 14.66
CA TRP A 364 34.42 8.36 13.98
C TRP A 364 33.08 8.93 13.52
N ILE A 365 32.76 8.73 12.26
CA ILE A 365 31.45 9.01 11.69
C ILE A 365 30.58 7.74 11.82
N THR A 366 29.36 7.87 12.32
CA THR A 366 28.40 6.75 12.47
C THR A 366 27.25 6.87 11.47
N ARG A 367 26.88 5.76 10.84
CA ARG A 367 25.73 5.64 9.96
C ARG A 367 24.91 4.40 10.33
N SER A 368 23.59 4.52 10.27
CA SER A 368 22.69 3.37 10.36
C SER A 368 22.71 2.59 9.04
N ALA A 369 22.72 1.27 9.15
CA ALA A 369 22.63 0.36 8.02
C ALA A 369 21.39 -0.54 8.16
N GLY A 370 20.24 0.02 7.88
CA GLY A 370 18.92 -0.56 8.07
C GLY A 370 18.40 -0.36 9.50
N ALA A 371 17.14 -0.03 9.59
CA ALA A 371 16.32 -0.01 10.80
C ALA A 371 14.85 -0.09 10.36
N GLY A 372 14.00 -0.67 11.16
CA GLY A 372 12.58 -0.74 10.88
C GLY A 372 11.78 -1.18 12.08
N SER A 373 10.51 -0.81 12.14
CA SER A 373 9.55 -1.32 13.11
C SER A 373 9.16 -2.77 12.74
N GLY A 374 8.88 -3.60 13.76
CA GLY A 374 8.44 -4.99 13.55
C GLY A 374 9.51 -5.99 13.11
N LEU A 375 10.79 -5.58 13.03
CA LEU A 375 11.87 -6.45 12.58
C LEU A 375 12.19 -7.60 13.55
N CYS A 376 11.73 -7.53 14.79
CA CYS A 376 11.94 -8.63 15.75
C CYS A 376 11.20 -9.91 15.38
N ASN A 377 10.18 -9.84 14.53
CA ASN A 377 9.49 -11.03 14.00
C ASN A 377 10.34 -11.79 12.96
N PHE A 378 11.12 -11.07 12.14
CA PHE A 378 11.85 -11.64 11.00
C PHE A 378 13.35 -11.38 11.01
N GLY A 379 13.81 -10.40 11.77
CA GLY A 379 15.19 -9.91 11.75
C GLY A 379 15.48 -9.03 10.52
N LEU A 380 16.51 -8.19 10.64
CA LEU A 380 16.97 -7.34 9.53
C LEU A 380 17.88 -8.14 8.59
N ASN A 381 17.43 -8.32 7.35
CA ASN A 381 18.18 -9.06 6.32
C ASN A 381 19.11 -8.19 5.47
N THR A 382 19.23 -6.88 5.78
CA THR A 382 20.14 -5.98 5.08
C THR A 382 21.59 -6.40 5.37
N THR A 383 22.35 -6.67 4.30
CA THR A 383 23.77 -7.08 4.36
C THR A 383 24.68 -6.14 3.59
N THR A 384 24.17 -5.00 3.16
CA THR A 384 24.94 -4.02 2.40
C THR A 384 24.59 -2.59 2.79
N LYS A 385 25.57 -1.68 2.69
CA LYS A 385 25.38 -0.23 2.87
C LYS A 385 26.33 0.53 1.97
N GLN A 386 25.83 1.60 1.35
CA GLN A 386 26.68 2.57 0.67
C GLN A 386 27.07 3.70 1.62
N LEU A 387 28.37 3.98 1.71
CA LEU A 387 28.91 5.18 2.32
C LEU A 387 29.22 6.20 1.23
N ILE A 388 28.85 7.44 1.44
CA ILE A 388 28.97 8.56 0.51
C ILE A 388 29.70 9.73 1.16
N ASN A 389 30.06 10.72 0.34
CA ASN A 389 30.79 11.93 0.76
C ASN A 389 32.16 11.59 1.38
N LEU A 390 32.86 10.64 0.74
CA LEU A 390 34.25 10.34 1.06
C LEU A 390 35.18 11.25 0.26
N SER A 391 36.38 11.47 0.78
CA SER A 391 37.46 12.21 0.09
C SER A 391 38.17 11.29 -0.92
N PRO A 392 38.54 11.77 -2.11
CA PRO A 392 39.31 10.99 -3.08
C PRO A 392 40.71 10.64 -2.55
N GLY A 393 41.30 9.53 -3.03
CA GLY A 393 42.63 9.09 -2.72
C GLY A 393 42.91 8.87 -1.23
N THR A 394 41.87 8.70 -0.43
CA THR A 394 41.92 8.71 1.03
C THR A 394 41.71 7.31 1.60
N THR A 395 42.58 6.90 2.53
CA THR A 395 42.40 5.62 3.23
C THR A 395 41.47 5.76 4.43
N TYR A 396 40.46 4.94 4.45
CA TYR A 396 39.46 4.85 5.52
C TYR A 396 39.57 3.52 6.27
N GLU A 397 39.22 3.53 7.54
CA GLU A 397 38.96 2.33 8.32
C GLU A 397 37.48 2.27 8.72
N ILE A 398 36.90 1.06 8.66
CA ILE A 398 35.48 0.80 8.94
C ILE A 398 35.36 -0.32 9.96
N LYS A 399 34.42 -0.19 10.89
CA LYS A 399 33.93 -1.24 11.78
C LYS A 399 32.45 -1.14 11.96
N MET A 400 31.82 -2.24 12.33
CA MET A 400 30.36 -2.22 12.52
C MET A 400 29.94 -2.97 13.79
N LYS A 401 28.69 -2.71 14.21
CA LYS A 401 28.07 -3.23 15.40
C LYS A 401 26.65 -3.61 15.05
N ALA A 402 26.17 -4.74 15.55
CA ALA A 402 24.78 -5.17 15.47
C ALA A 402 24.04 -4.87 16.77
N PHE A 403 22.78 -4.48 16.64
CA PHE A 403 21.81 -4.42 17.72
C PHE A 403 20.79 -5.52 17.49
N TYR A 404 20.49 -6.27 18.51
CA TYR A 404 19.62 -7.42 18.44
C TYR A 404 18.28 -7.16 19.12
N CYS A 405 17.28 -7.89 18.72
CA CYS A 405 16.02 -7.97 19.45
C CYS A 405 16.30 -8.48 20.87
N GLY A 406 15.52 -8.01 21.84
CA GLY A 406 15.81 -8.26 23.24
C GLY A 406 16.78 -7.23 23.86
N GLY A 407 17.05 -6.10 23.17
CA GLY A 407 17.73 -4.94 23.75
C GLY A 407 19.26 -5.00 23.79
N GLY A 408 19.86 -6.12 23.42
CA GLY A 408 21.32 -6.30 23.44
C GLY A 408 22.03 -5.78 22.18
N SER A 409 23.35 -5.61 22.29
CA SER A 409 24.19 -5.25 21.14
C SER A 409 25.52 -5.95 21.17
N SER A 410 26.03 -6.29 20.00
CA SER A 410 27.37 -6.84 19.87
C SER A 410 28.49 -5.82 20.24
N GLY A 411 29.70 -6.30 20.43
CA GLY A 411 30.89 -5.45 20.27
C GLY A 411 31.04 -5.03 18.79
N TYR A 412 31.99 -4.13 18.51
CA TYR A 412 32.39 -3.81 17.14
C TYR A 412 33.14 -4.98 16.49
N SER A 413 32.92 -5.15 15.18
CA SER A 413 33.75 -6.02 14.33
C SER A 413 35.22 -5.61 14.36
N SER A 414 36.13 -6.49 13.95
CA SER A 414 37.49 -6.08 13.57
C SER A 414 37.40 -5.01 12.48
N PRO A 415 38.22 -3.94 12.56
CA PRO A 415 38.22 -2.92 11.52
C PRO A 415 38.84 -3.46 10.23
N ILE A 416 38.34 -3.01 9.10
CA ILE A 416 38.95 -3.20 7.78
C ILE A 416 39.31 -1.84 7.20
N GLN A 417 40.27 -1.81 6.29
CA GLN A 417 40.69 -0.59 5.61
C GLN A 417 40.47 -0.70 4.11
N PHE A 418 40.21 0.45 3.49
CA PHE A 418 40.13 0.60 2.03
C PHE A 418 40.59 2.02 1.66
N THR A 419 41.03 2.19 0.41
CA THR A 419 41.39 3.51 -0.13
C THR A 419 40.42 3.85 -1.26
N THR A 420 39.86 5.05 -1.19
CA THR A 420 39.02 5.58 -2.30
C THR A 420 39.89 5.81 -3.54
N SER A 421 39.31 5.69 -4.72
CA SER A 421 39.97 6.05 -5.97
C SER A 421 40.32 7.55 -5.99
N ASP A 422 41.28 7.92 -6.80
CA ASP A 422 41.59 9.33 -7.09
C ASP A 422 40.39 9.99 -7.79
N THR A 423 40.33 11.30 -7.79
CA THR A 423 39.28 12.04 -8.53
C THR A 423 39.32 11.70 -10.01
N CYS A 424 38.19 11.29 -10.58
CA CYS A 424 38.09 11.08 -12.02
C CYS A 424 38.33 12.40 -12.75
N PRO A 425 39.32 12.48 -13.65
CA PRO A 425 39.75 13.74 -14.25
C PRO A 425 38.63 14.41 -15.06
N SER A 426 38.66 15.73 -15.17
CA SER A 426 37.76 16.49 -16.02
C SER A 426 38.20 16.39 -17.47
N MET A 427 37.25 16.35 -18.39
CA MET A 427 37.53 16.43 -19.84
C MET A 427 38.11 17.83 -20.14
N ILE A 428 39.23 17.89 -20.83
CA ILE A 428 39.87 19.11 -21.31
C ILE A 428 39.99 19.09 -22.83
N GLY A 429 40.25 20.26 -23.44
CA GLY A 429 40.43 20.37 -24.88
C GLY A 429 39.20 20.05 -25.75
N LEU A 430 38.01 19.97 -25.16
CA LEU A 430 36.80 19.70 -25.97
C LEU A 430 36.58 20.80 -26.98
N THR A 431 36.52 20.42 -28.25
CA THR A 431 36.23 21.31 -29.39
C THR A 431 35.15 20.72 -30.30
N ALA A 432 34.58 21.59 -31.13
CA ALA A 432 33.61 21.20 -32.14
C ALA A 432 34.07 21.74 -33.49
N THR A 433 34.35 20.84 -34.43
CA THR A 433 34.77 21.18 -35.80
C THR A 433 33.62 20.94 -36.78
N THR A 434 33.22 21.98 -37.50
CA THR A 434 32.17 21.93 -38.53
C THR A 434 32.77 21.73 -39.94
N PHE A 435 31.96 21.31 -40.89
CA PHE A 435 32.38 20.99 -42.26
C PHE A 435 31.52 21.73 -43.28
N ASN A 436 32.10 22.65 -44.05
CA ASN A 436 31.39 23.49 -45.01
C ASN A 436 30.65 22.66 -46.10
N PHE A 437 31.23 21.53 -46.48
CA PHE A 437 30.63 20.63 -47.48
C PHE A 437 29.71 19.54 -46.88
N GLN A 438 29.60 19.47 -45.54
CA GLN A 438 28.72 18.59 -44.81
C GLN A 438 28.05 19.36 -43.66
N PRO A 439 27.18 20.32 -43.97
CA PRO A 439 26.66 21.29 -42.98
C PRO A 439 25.82 20.65 -41.85
N GLY A 440 25.40 19.41 -42.01
CA GLY A 440 24.71 18.65 -40.94
C GLY A 440 25.63 17.82 -40.05
N LYS A 441 26.98 17.93 -40.23
CA LYS A 441 27.96 17.15 -39.47
C LYS A 441 28.77 18.07 -38.57
N VAL A 442 29.09 17.60 -37.36
CA VAL A 442 30.08 18.16 -36.45
C VAL A 442 30.96 17.04 -35.91
N ARG A 443 32.26 17.29 -35.77
CA ARG A 443 33.20 16.42 -35.10
C ARG A 443 33.57 17.07 -33.76
N PHE A 444 33.46 16.29 -32.71
CA PHE A 444 33.95 16.64 -31.38
C PHE A 444 35.31 15.97 -31.18
N ASP A 445 36.28 16.72 -30.71
CA ASP A 445 37.61 16.26 -30.33
C ASP A 445 37.91 16.74 -28.90
N TRP A 446 38.69 15.94 -28.16
CA TRP A 446 39.15 16.30 -26.79
C TRP A 446 40.57 15.74 -26.57
N ASP A 447 41.24 16.25 -25.58
CA ASP A 447 42.61 15.81 -25.26
C ASP A 447 42.59 14.39 -24.66
N LEU A 448 43.47 13.56 -25.17
CA LEU A 448 43.67 12.20 -24.69
C LEU A 448 44.66 12.22 -23.54
N PHE A 449 44.23 11.72 -22.38
CA PHE A 449 45.12 11.50 -21.21
C PHE A 449 44.57 10.35 -20.37
N ASP A 450 45.43 9.75 -19.58
CA ASP A 450 45.11 8.60 -18.73
C ASP A 450 44.89 9.05 -17.28
N PRO A 451 43.96 8.47 -16.51
CA PRO A 451 43.16 7.27 -16.76
C PRO A 451 41.65 7.55 -16.85
N TYR A 452 41.04 7.36 -17.99
CA TYR A 452 39.58 7.24 -18.07
C TYR A 452 39.20 6.01 -18.90
N ILE A 453 37.98 5.50 -18.75
CA ILE A 453 37.48 4.34 -19.51
C ILE A 453 36.72 4.77 -20.74
N PHE A 454 35.79 5.72 -20.58
CA PHE A 454 35.04 6.26 -21.72
C PHE A 454 34.62 7.71 -21.51
N ALA A 455 34.34 8.38 -22.60
CA ALA A 455 33.84 9.75 -22.65
C ALA A 455 32.39 9.80 -23.10
N ARG A 456 31.63 10.76 -22.63
CA ARG A 456 30.32 11.15 -23.19
C ARG A 456 30.36 12.58 -23.65
N VAL A 457 29.82 12.82 -24.83
CA VAL A 457 29.58 14.16 -25.36
C VAL A 457 28.09 14.32 -25.57
N LYS A 458 27.55 15.47 -25.20
CA LYS A 458 26.16 15.84 -25.45
C LYS A 458 26.10 17.24 -26.03
N TYR A 459 25.09 17.49 -26.85
CA TYR A 459 24.86 18.81 -27.45
C TYR A 459 23.36 19.13 -27.51
N ARG A 460 23.06 20.38 -27.70
CA ARG A 460 21.71 20.87 -27.97
C ARG A 460 21.77 22.17 -28.78
N VAL A 461 20.64 22.57 -29.35
CA VAL A 461 20.49 23.94 -29.92
C VAL A 461 20.70 24.96 -28.81
N ASP A 462 21.38 26.06 -29.11
CA ASP A 462 21.71 27.11 -28.14
C ASP A 462 20.50 28.05 -27.89
N THR A 463 19.36 27.44 -27.52
CA THR A 463 18.13 28.12 -27.13
C THR A 463 17.60 27.57 -25.83
N SER A 464 16.90 28.41 -25.07
CA SER A 464 16.27 27.95 -23.82
C SER A 464 15.22 26.86 -24.11
N GLY A 465 15.20 25.82 -23.28
CA GLY A 465 14.23 24.72 -23.39
C GLY A 465 14.59 23.63 -24.41
N SER A 466 15.66 23.78 -25.22
CA SER A 466 16.08 22.73 -26.16
C SER A 466 16.62 21.49 -25.42
N LEU A 467 16.30 20.30 -25.96
CA LEU A 467 16.68 19.02 -25.35
C LEU A 467 18.13 18.65 -25.64
N TRP A 468 18.80 18.02 -24.65
CA TRP A 468 20.13 17.49 -24.82
C TRP A 468 20.10 16.18 -25.63
N GLN A 469 21.00 16.07 -26.58
CA GLN A 469 21.25 14.87 -27.38
C GLN A 469 22.64 14.30 -27.04
N ASN A 470 22.73 12.99 -26.81
CA ASN A 470 24.01 12.32 -26.60
C ASN A 470 24.61 11.87 -27.95
N VAL A 471 25.93 11.89 -28.02
CA VAL A 471 26.70 11.44 -29.20
C VAL A 471 27.39 10.13 -28.84
N GLY A 472 27.36 9.15 -29.73
CA GLY A 472 28.10 7.89 -29.57
C GLY A 472 27.45 6.87 -28.65
N GLY A 473 26.12 6.90 -28.48
CA GLY A 473 25.39 5.89 -27.71
C GLY A 473 25.78 5.88 -26.24
N PHE A 474 26.21 4.72 -25.71
CA PHE A 474 26.62 4.58 -24.31
C PHE A 474 27.83 5.46 -23.94
N GLY A 475 28.81 5.57 -24.83
CA GLY A 475 30.03 6.37 -24.64
C GLY A 475 31.11 6.01 -25.64
N ILE A 476 32.16 6.85 -25.72
CA ILE A 476 33.33 6.70 -26.58
C ILE A 476 34.47 6.17 -25.71
N TYR A 477 34.86 4.91 -25.95
CA TYR A 477 35.90 4.25 -25.16
C TYR A 477 37.31 4.72 -25.50
N TYR A 478 38.17 4.82 -24.50
CA TYR A 478 39.59 5.02 -24.65
C TYR A 478 40.19 3.94 -25.56
N PRO A 479 41.15 4.25 -26.46
CA PRO A 479 41.83 5.54 -26.63
C PRO A 479 41.18 6.48 -27.70
N LEU A 480 39.93 6.32 -28.04
CA LEU A 480 39.25 7.23 -28.94
C LEU A 480 38.97 8.58 -28.25
N SER A 481 39.46 9.68 -28.87
CA SER A 481 39.30 11.04 -28.38
C SER A 481 38.50 11.93 -29.31
N SER A 482 37.71 11.32 -30.19
CA SER A 482 36.86 12.07 -31.11
C SER A 482 35.60 11.29 -31.48
N ILE A 483 34.55 12.03 -31.88
CA ILE A 483 33.27 11.48 -32.33
C ILE A 483 32.57 12.44 -33.28
N ASN A 484 31.90 11.90 -34.31
CA ASN A 484 31.04 12.68 -35.21
C ASN A 484 29.58 12.64 -34.73
N ALA A 485 28.89 13.76 -34.84
CA ALA A 485 27.45 13.84 -34.79
C ALA A 485 26.90 14.29 -36.16
N PHE A 486 25.73 13.79 -36.51
CA PHE A 486 25.08 14.03 -37.78
C PHE A 486 23.64 14.52 -37.57
N GLY A 487 23.03 15.05 -38.64
CA GLY A 487 21.64 15.51 -38.61
C GLY A 487 21.43 16.89 -37.93
N LEU A 488 22.51 17.69 -37.80
CA LEU A 488 22.40 19.04 -37.26
C LEU A 488 21.81 19.98 -38.34
N LEU A 489 21.04 20.94 -37.89
CA LEU A 489 20.43 21.93 -38.78
C LEU A 489 21.45 22.99 -39.21
N SER A 490 21.52 23.27 -40.49
CA SER A 490 22.39 24.31 -41.07
C SER A 490 22.02 25.72 -40.57
N GLY A 491 23.02 26.56 -40.34
CA GLY A 491 22.81 27.93 -39.83
C GLY A 491 22.39 28.04 -38.39
N VAL A 492 22.23 26.91 -37.66
CA VAL A 492 21.79 26.88 -36.26
C VAL A 492 23.00 26.86 -35.34
N SER A 493 22.92 27.62 -34.25
CA SER A 493 23.92 27.61 -33.18
C SER A 493 23.63 26.54 -32.16
N TYR A 494 24.67 25.87 -31.72
CA TYR A 494 24.64 24.77 -30.75
C TYR A 494 25.58 25.03 -29.60
N ARG A 495 25.29 24.36 -28.48
CA ARG A 495 26.22 24.21 -27.35
C ARG A 495 26.45 22.75 -27.02
N GLY A 496 27.65 22.42 -26.53
CA GLY A 496 28.00 21.07 -26.17
C GLY A 496 28.80 20.99 -24.87
N HIS A 497 28.74 19.83 -24.26
CA HIS A 497 29.51 19.47 -23.08
C HIS A 497 30.09 18.07 -23.23
N GLY A 498 31.23 17.83 -22.62
CA GLY A 498 31.84 16.52 -22.48
C GLY A 498 32.07 16.15 -21.03
N ARG A 499 32.15 14.85 -20.76
CA ARG A 499 32.43 14.29 -19.45
C ARG A 499 33.14 12.97 -19.57
N LEU A 500 34.15 12.73 -18.71
CA LEU A 500 34.86 11.46 -18.63
C LEU A 500 34.26 10.55 -17.58
N PHE A 501 34.37 9.25 -17.79
CA PHE A 501 33.97 8.18 -16.90
C PHE A 501 35.18 7.25 -16.67
N CYS A 502 35.49 7.00 -15.40
CA CYS A 502 36.64 6.25 -15.01
C CYS A 502 36.34 4.78 -14.67
N ASP A 503 35.09 4.37 -14.82
CA ASP A 503 34.67 2.98 -14.71
C ASP A 503 33.49 2.70 -15.65
N SER A 504 33.49 1.55 -16.33
CA SER A 504 32.41 1.15 -17.25
C SER A 504 31.17 0.59 -16.51
N ASN A 505 31.36 -0.01 -15.35
CA ASN A 505 30.31 -0.63 -14.55
C ASN A 505 29.74 0.34 -13.51
N ILE A 506 30.59 1.21 -12.98
CA ILE A 506 30.20 2.20 -11.95
C ILE A 506 30.15 3.60 -12.60
N THR A 507 29.09 3.87 -13.36
CA THR A 507 28.94 5.17 -14.08
C THR A 507 28.88 6.40 -13.19
N ALA A 508 28.83 6.22 -11.87
CA ALA A 508 28.99 7.31 -10.92
C ALA A 508 30.45 7.74 -10.74
N TYR A 509 31.43 6.87 -11.06
CA TYR A 509 32.84 7.23 -11.08
C TYR A 509 33.15 7.94 -12.39
N ARG A 510 32.99 9.24 -12.36
CA ARG A 510 33.06 10.16 -13.50
C ARG A 510 33.56 11.53 -13.06
N SER A 511 34.01 12.34 -13.99
CA SER A 511 34.43 13.73 -13.74
C SER A 511 33.39 14.45 -12.85
N PRO A 512 33.78 15.30 -11.92
CA PRO A 512 32.86 15.98 -11.00
C PRO A 512 31.79 16.79 -11.72
N SER A 513 32.15 17.42 -12.85
CA SER A 513 31.25 18.23 -13.66
C SER A 513 31.35 17.89 -15.15
N TRP A 514 30.38 18.30 -15.92
CA TRP A 514 30.52 18.47 -17.36
C TRP A 514 31.48 19.63 -17.64
N THR A 515 32.14 19.62 -18.83
CA THR A 515 33.01 20.72 -19.25
C THR A 515 32.35 22.08 -19.02
N ASN A 516 33.11 22.99 -18.41
CA ASN A 516 32.61 24.35 -18.12
C ASN A 516 33.76 25.34 -18.39
N PRO A 517 33.60 26.33 -19.28
CA PRO A 517 32.36 26.64 -20.02
C PRO A 517 31.96 25.56 -21.04
N PRO A 518 30.68 25.52 -21.52
CA PRO A 518 30.30 24.72 -22.65
C PRO A 518 31.02 25.19 -23.90
N ILE A 519 31.22 24.31 -24.87
CA ILE A 519 31.65 24.72 -26.20
C ILE A 519 30.46 25.23 -26.98
N PHE A 520 30.68 26.22 -27.83
CA PHE A 520 29.68 26.80 -28.73
C PHE A 520 30.17 26.74 -30.16
N TRP A 521 29.24 26.46 -31.10
CA TRP A 521 29.53 26.50 -32.52
C TRP A 521 28.23 26.77 -33.28
N SER A 522 28.39 27.26 -34.52
CA SER A 522 27.28 27.39 -35.47
C SER A 522 27.51 26.48 -36.65
N GLN A 523 26.49 25.76 -37.08
CA GLN A 523 26.58 24.95 -38.26
C GLN A 523 26.68 25.84 -39.53
N PRO A 524 27.58 25.51 -40.45
CA PRO A 524 27.69 26.28 -41.70
C PRO A 524 26.38 26.20 -42.49
N ASN A 525 26.10 27.28 -43.21
CA ASN A 525 25.07 27.22 -44.27
C ASN A 525 25.56 26.34 -45.41
N PRO A 526 24.67 25.63 -46.10
CA PRO A 526 25.08 24.90 -47.30
C PRO A 526 25.69 25.89 -48.31
N PRO A 527 26.77 25.48 -49.03
CA PRO A 527 27.37 26.33 -50.01
C PRO A 527 26.33 26.73 -51.05
N ILE A 528 26.22 28.01 -51.32
CA ILE A 528 25.33 28.53 -52.38
C ILE A 528 25.86 27.97 -53.71
N LYS A 529 25.11 27.09 -54.36
CA LYS A 529 25.37 26.63 -55.72
C LYS A 529 24.98 27.76 -56.65
N LEU A 530 25.97 28.56 -57.10
CA LEU A 530 25.75 29.54 -58.17
C LEU A 530 25.48 28.77 -59.47
N GLY A 531 24.25 28.82 -59.94
CA GLY A 531 23.87 28.66 -61.35
C GLY A 531 23.71 27.24 -61.86
N SER A 532 22.52 26.70 -61.77
CA SER A 532 21.77 26.10 -62.91
C SER A 532 20.30 26.09 -62.51
N ASN A 533 19.47 26.73 -63.31
CA ASN A 533 18.02 26.60 -63.25
C ASN A 533 17.67 25.12 -63.34
N SER A 534 17.21 24.55 -62.25
CA SER A 534 16.37 23.38 -62.24
C SER A 534 15.33 23.57 -61.15
N ASP A 535 14.12 23.82 -61.59
CA ASP A 535 12.95 23.92 -60.77
C ASP A 535 12.91 22.78 -59.77
N LEU A 536 12.84 23.18 -58.54
CA LEU A 536 12.73 22.33 -57.39
C LEU A 536 11.39 21.60 -57.44
N TYR A 537 11.40 20.34 -57.81
CA TYR A 537 10.28 19.44 -57.57
C TYR A 537 10.13 19.22 -56.05
N ASN A 538 9.41 20.11 -55.40
CA ASN A 538 9.00 19.92 -54.00
C ASN A 538 7.72 19.09 -53.95
N PHE A 539 7.71 18.03 -53.17
CA PHE A 539 6.46 17.39 -52.81
C PHE A 539 6.01 17.88 -51.41
N ASN A 540 4.71 17.98 -51.26
CA ASN A 540 4.11 18.34 -49.97
C ASN A 540 3.41 17.14 -49.36
N ILE A 541 3.42 17.09 -48.03
CA ILE A 541 2.69 16.12 -47.23
C ILE A 541 1.74 16.91 -46.34
N THR A 542 0.44 16.70 -46.51
CA THR A 542 -0.58 17.44 -45.80
C THR A 542 -1.71 16.53 -45.29
N PRO A 543 -2.11 16.63 -44.01
CA PRO A 543 -1.45 17.36 -42.92
C PRO A 543 -0.14 16.70 -42.45
N ASN A 544 0.79 17.47 -41.95
CA ASN A 544 1.99 17.00 -41.28
C ASN A 544 2.26 17.87 -40.04
N PRO A 545 2.09 17.38 -38.81
CA PRO A 545 1.76 15.98 -38.44
C PRO A 545 0.37 15.54 -38.90
N SER A 546 0.21 14.22 -39.10
CA SER A 546 -1.06 13.58 -39.48
C SER A 546 -1.53 12.56 -38.40
N ASN A 547 -2.80 12.19 -38.47
CA ASN A 547 -3.37 11.11 -37.65
C ASN A 547 -3.35 9.75 -38.38
N GLY A 548 -2.37 9.56 -39.28
CA GLY A 548 -2.25 8.41 -40.18
C GLY A 548 -2.94 8.61 -41.55
N ASN A 549 -3.74 9.65 -41.72
CA ASN A 549 -4.29 10.06 -43.02
C ASN A 549 -3.55 11.30 -43.50
N PHE A 550 -2.97 11.22 -44.67
CA PHE A 550 -2.28 12.35 -45.31
C PHE A 550 -2.29 12.21 -46.80
N ASN A 551 -2.07 13.33 -47.48
CA ASN A 551 -1.92 13.44 -48.91
C ASN A 551 -0.48 13.80 -49.26
N ILE A 552 0.02 13.24 -50.36
CA ILE A 552 1.27 13.64 -50.99
C ILE A 552 0.91 14.35 -52.29
N GLU A 553 1.25 15.64 -52.33
CA GLU A 553 1.14 16.47 -53.55
C GLU A 553 2.49 16.49 -54.25
N TYR A 554 2.52 16.06 -55.48
CA TYR A 554 3.71 16.00 -56.30
C TYR A 554 3.38 16.37 -57.73
N ASN A 555 4.21 17.21 -58.38
CA ASN A 555 4.03 17.60 -59.77
C ASN A 555 5.07 16.93 -60.66
N LEU A 556 4.63 16.32 -61.73
CA LEU A 556 5.43 15.64 -62.75
C LEU A 556 5.33 16.33 -64.10
N ASP A 557 6.48 16.75 -64.63
CA ASP A 557 6.58 17.38 -65.95
C ASP A 557 6.51 16.38 -67.11
N PHE A 558 6.65 15.10 -66.79
CA PHE A 558 6.63 14.03 -67.79
C PHE A 558 6.05 12.75 -67.22
N GLN A 559 5.51 11.90 -68.09
CA GLN A 559 4.92 10.64 -67.69
C GLN A 559 6.02 9.67 -67.22
N THR A 560 5.86 9.14 -66.00
CA THR A 560 6.82 8.19 -65.42
C THR A 560 6.14 7.35 -64.33
N ASP A 561 6.78 6.25 -63.97
CA ASP A 561 6.39 5.50 -62.78
C ASP A 561 6.99 6.14 -61.53
N LEU A 562 6.19 6.26 -60.47
CA LEU A 562 6.63 6.75 -59.17
C LEU A 562 6.57 5.62 -58.15
N VAL A 563 7.65 5.39 -57.46
CA VAL A 563 7.67 4.50 -56.29
C VAL A 563 7.75 5.34 -55.04
N ILE A 564 6.71 5.25 -54.19
CA ILE A 564 6.62 5.93 -52.93
C ILE A 564 6.94 4.90 -51.85
N LYS A 565 7.95 5.17 -51.04
CA LYS A 565 8.37 4.34 -49.90
C LYS A 565 8.31 5.14 -48.60
N ILE A 566 7.87 4.48 -47.55
CA ILE A 566 7.85 5.07 -46.21
C ILE A 566 8.73 4.22 -45.30
N PHE A 567 9.58 4.89 -44.54
CA PHE A 567 10.52 4.28 -43.61
C PHE A 567 10.31 4.77 -42.21
N ASN A 568 10.52 3.90 -41.23
CA ASN A 568 10.58 4.31 -39.83
C ASN A 568 11.94 4.96 -39.46
N THR A 569 12.09 5.38 -38.23
CA THR A 569 13.30 6.09 -37.71
C THR A 569 14.58 5.24 -37.70
N ILE A 570 14.47 3.92 -37.85
CA ILE A 570 15.62 3.01 -37.94
C ILE A 570 15.92 2.60 -39.39
N GLY A 571 15.19 3.18 -40.38
CA GLY A 571 15.42 2.94 -41.82
C GLY A 571 14.74 1.69 -42.38
N GLU A 572 13.85 1.05 -41.63
CA GLU A 572 13.07 -0.08 -42.11
C GLU A 572 11.90 0.42 -42.95
N LYS A 573 11.68 -0.20 -44.13
CA LYS A 573 10.58 0.14 -45.01
C LYS A 573 9.25 -0.42 -44.47
N VAL A 574 8.35 0.45 -44.10
CA VAL A 574 7.04 0.12 -43.50
C VAL A 574 5.89 0.17 -44.52
N TYR A 575 6.11 0.86 -45.64
CA TYR A 575 5.11 0.96 -46.71
C TYR A 575 5.76 1.20 -48.06
N GLU A 576 5.15 0.67 -49.13
CA GLU A 576 5.54 0.93 -50.51
C GLU A 576 4.31 0.94 -51.41
N ASN A 577 4.26 1.91 -52.31
CA ASN A 577 3.22 2.01 -53.32
C ASN A 577 3.85 2.49 -54.66
N THR A 578 3.30 2.08 -55.77
CA THR A 578 3.76 2.45 -57.09
C THR A 578 2.60 3.06 -57.88
N CYS A 579 2.78 4.30 -58.32
CA CYS A 579 1.92 4.94 -59.30
C CYS A 579 2.51 4.74 -60.68
N ARG A 580 1.87 3.96 -61.55
CA ARG A 580 2.36 3.68 -62.90
C ARG A 580 1.88 4.71 -63.90
N SER A 581 2.80 5.12 -64.80
CA SER A 581 2.51 6.07 -65.88
C SER A 581 1.88 7.37 -65.40
N CYS A 582 2.29 7.85 -64.23
CA CYS A 582 1.76 9.07 -63.63
C CYS A 582 2.31 10.32 -64.33
N THR A 583 1.52 11.39 -64.44
CA THR A 583 1.88 12.67 -65.07
C THR A 583 1.08 13.83 -64.46
N GLY A 584 1.60 15.04 -64.54
CA GLY A 584 0.95 16.27 -64.06
C GLY A 584 0.89 16.40 -62.54
N GLU A 585 -0.08 17.16 -62.05
CA GLU A 585 -0.29 17.35 -60.62
C GLU A 585 -0.94 16.09 -60.02
N LEU A 586 -0.24 15.48 -59.10
CA LEU A 586 -0.67 14.29 -58.37
C LEU A 586 -1.04 14.66 -56.93
N ASN A 587 -2.18 14.16 -56.48
CA ASN A 587 -2.57 14.21 -55.08
C ASN A 587 -2.91 12.78 -54.61
N LEU A 588 -1.92 12.16 -54.00
CA LEU A 588 -1.99 10.76 -53.60
C LEU A 588 -2.36 10.66 -52.13
N SER A 589 -3.52 10.09 -51.84
CA SER A 589 -4.05 9.92 -50.47
C SER A 589 -3.61 8.60 -49.86
N TYR A 590 -3.16 8.65 -48.64
CA TYR A 590 -2.69 7.51 -47.86
C TYR A 590 -3.46 7.39 -46.55
N ASN A 591 -3.77 6.17 -46.15
CA ASN A 591 -4.37 5.85 -44.83
C ASN A 591 -3.49 4.78 -44.17
N LEU A 592 -2.64 5.22 -43.25
CA LEU A 592 -1.67 4.39 -42.54
C LEU A 592 -1.93 4.47 -41.00
N LYS A 593 -3.19 4.45 -40.62
CA LYS A 593 -3.61 4.53 -39.20
C LYS A 593 -3.15 3.37 -38.35
N GLU A 594 -2.74 2.27 -38.94
CA GLU A 594 -2.24 1.07 -38.27
C GLU A 594 -0.76 1.19 -37.86
N LEU A 595 -0.05 2.21 -38.37
CA LEU A 595 1.33 2.46 -37.95
C LEU A 595 1.37 3.14 -36.60
N GLU A 596 2.37 2.78 -35.81
CA GLU A 596 2.57 3.39 -34.48
C GLU A 596 2.83 4.90 -34.58
N SER A 597 2.46 5.65 -33.54
CA SER A 597 2.71 7.10 -33.47
C SER A 597 4.22 7.38 -33.40
N SER A 598 4.81 7.81 -34.51
CA SER A 598 6.26 8.03 -34.66
C SER A 598 6.55 9.02 -35.78
N VAL A 599 7.82 9.31 -35.99
CA VAL A 599 8.32 10.03 -37.18
C VAL A 599 8.61 9.02 -38.29
N TYR A 600 8.16 9.32 -39.51
CA TYR A 600 8.38 8.50 -40.71
C TYR A 600 8.99 9.36 -41.81
N PHE A 601 9.80 8.74 -42.65
CA PHE A 601 10.41 9.38 -43.81
C PHE A 601 9.72 8.89 -45.09
N VAL A 602 9.24 9.83 -45.87
CA VAL A 602 8.64 9.52 -47.18
C VAL A 602 9.67 9.75 -48.27
N SER A 603 9.91 8.72 -49.07
CA SER A 603 10.80 8.77 -50.23
C SER A 603 10.00 8.57 -51.49
N ILE A 604 10.22 9.44 -52.46
CA ILE A 604 9.63 9.35 -53.80
C ILE A 604 10.75 9.15 -54.83
N ASP A 605 10.64 8.08 -55.59
CA ASP A 605 11.57 7.67 -56.62
C ASP A 605 10.85 7.68 -58.00
N ASN A 606 11.32 8.48 -58.94
CA ASN A 606 10.78 8.58 -60.31
C ASN A 606 11.68 7.89 -61.34
N GLY A 607 12.57 7.01 -60.91
CA GLY A 607 13.53 6.31 -61.75
C GLY A 607 14.74 7.14 -62.18
N LYS A 608 14.72 8.47 -61.97
CA LYS A 608 15.84 9.39 -62.25
C LYS A 608 16.35 10.08 -60.99
N THR A 609 15.48 10.33 -60.05
CA THR A 609 15.81 11.01 -58.79
C THR A 609 15.02 10.40 -57.64
N ILE A 610 15.65 10.33 -56.48
CA ILE A 610 15.01 9.93 -55.24
C ILE A 610 14.96 11.18 -54.34
N LYS A 611 13.77 11.50 -53.86
CA LYS A 611 13.55 12.59 -52.87
C LYS A 611 12.97 12.05 -51.61
N THR A 612 13.44 12.52 -50.47
CA THR A 612 12.98 12.08 -49.12
C THR A 612 12.63 13.31 -48.27
N LYS A 613 11.53 13.22 -47.58
CA LYS A 613 11.05 14.26 -46.66
C LYS A 613 10.69 13.69 -45.30
#